data_7863ba074d2164d0b1a5a92777cfedfd
#
_entry.id   7863ba074d2164d0b1a5a92777cfedfd
#
_cell.length_a   1.000
_cell.length_b   1.000
_cell.length_c   1.000
_cell.angle_alpha   90.00
_cell.angle_beta   90.00
_cell.angle_gamma   90.00
#
_symmetry.space_group_name_H-M   'P 1'
#
loop_
_entity.id
_entity.type
_entity.pdbx_description
1 polymer ?
#
loop_
_entity_poly.entity_id
_entity_poly.type
_entity_poly.pdbx_seq_one_letter_code
_entity_poly.pdbx_strand_id
1 'polypeptide(L)'
;MDDRRARFEGQVLPHLDAAYRFARWLCRPGEADDVVQDAILRAFRGFDALRGSDVKAWLLTIVRNCHLTAAKQQQRRAFVPLPEENDAADGHAMIASDPTPESETIISDQKQVLDRLVASLPEEHRTVLMLREIEEMDYAQIAAVTNVPIGTVMSRLARSRAALKAKWLQEVEGEPRAVR
;
A
#
# COMPACT_ATOMS: atom_id res chain seq x y z
N MET A 1 30.50 10.96 10.78
CA MET A 1 29.32 10.05 10.95
C MET A 1 28.03 10.81 11.17
N ASP A 2 28.09 11.92 11.85
CA ASP A 2 26.92 12.78 12.22
C ASP A 2 26.23 13.42 11.00
N ASP A 3 26.99 13.94 10.04
CA ASP A 3 26.45 14.62 8.84
C ASP A 3 25.63 13.72 7.92
N ARG A 4 26.05 12.45 7.71
CA ARG A 4 25.29 11.48 6.89
C ARG A 4 23.95 11.12 7.52
N ARG A 5 23.94 10.92 8.84
CA ARG A 5 22.74 10.61 9.59
C ARG A 5 21.77 11.80 9.56
N ALA A 6 22.25 13.01 9.83
CA ALA A 6 21.44 14.22 9.81
C ALA A 6 20.83 14.45 8.41
N ARG A 7 21.62 14.25 7.33
CA ARG A 7 21.10 14.35 5.95
C ARG A 7 20.03 13.30 5.67
N PHE A 8 20.24 12.04 6.10
CA PHE A 8 19.25 10.97 5.95
C PHE A 8 17.97 11.30 6.70
N GLU A 9 18.07 11.70 7.96
CA GLU A 9 16.92 12.09 8.78
C GLU A 9 16.16 13.24 8.14
N GLY A 10 16.83 14.28 7.70
CA GLY A 10 16.19 15.44 7.08
C GLY A 10 15.51 15.17 5.72
N GLN A 11 16.02 14.19 4.95
CA GLN A 11 15.49 13.90 3.62
C GLN A 11 14.52 12.71 3.58
N VAL A 12 14.70 11.71 4.42
CA VAL A 12 13.93 10.45 4.34
C VAL A 12 12.80 10.41 5.37
N LEU A 13 13.01 10.86 6.61
CA LEU A 13 11.98 10.80 7.64
C LEU A 13 10.70 11.60 7.32
N PRO A 14 10.72 12.73 6.58
CA PRO A 14 9.48 13.38 6.15
C PRO A 14 8.56 12.50 5.29
N HIS A 15 9.08 11.42 4.71
CA HIS A 15 8.33 10.48 3.88
C HIS A 15 7.98 9.17 4.60
N LEU A 16 8.25 9.08 5.91
CA LEU A 16 8.00 7.87 6.68
C LEU A 16 6.51 7.50 6.73
N ASP A 17 5.64 8.50 6.92
CA ASP A 17 4.19 8.30 6.92
C ASP A 17 3.69 7.74 5.58
N ALA A 18 4.23 8.23 4.45
CA ALA A 18 3.92 7.70 3.13
C ALA A 18 4.37 6.24 2.99
N ALA A 19 5.56 5.90 3.52
CA ALA A 19 6.06 4.53 3.53
C ALA A 19 5.14 3.59 4.33
N TYR A 20 4.69 4.01 5.52
CA TYR A 20 3.75 3.24 6.35
C TYR A 20 2.39 3.08 5.69
N ARG A 21 1.78 4.17 5.17
CA ARG A 21 0.50 4.08 4.46
C ARG A 21 0.58 3.11 3.29
N PHE A 22 1.63 3.22 2.49
CA PHE A 22 1.82 2.37 1.33
C PHE A 22 2.04 0.90 1.72
N ALA A 23 2.88 0.63 2.72
CA ALA A 23 3.12 -0.72 3.22
C ALA A 23 1.83 -1.38 3.75
N ARG A 24 0.99 -0.64 4.48
CA ARG A 24 -0.29 -1.16 5.00
C ARG A 24 -1.25 -1.61 3.90
N TRP A 25 -1.19 -1.00 2.70
CA TRP A 25 -1.98 -1.42 1.55
C TRP A 25 -1.39 -2.59 0.77
N LEU A 26 -0.08 -2.82 0.89
CA LEU A 26 0.59 -3.93 0.23
C LEU A 26 0.59 -5.20 1.07
N CYS A 27 0.87 -5.05 2.36
CA CYS A 27 1.16 -6.15 3.28
C CYS A 27 -0.12 -6.71 3.92
N ARG A 28 0.00 -7.92 4.47
CA ARG A 28 -1.00 -8.47 5.38
C ARG A 28 -1.00 -7.73 6.71
N PRO A 29 -2.08 -7.84 7.49
CA PRO A 29 -2.11 -7.28 8.85
C PRO A 29 -0.90 -7.72 9.68
N GLY A 30 -0.24 -6.75 10.32
CA GLY A 30 0.93 -7.00 11.17
C GLY A 30 2.28 -7.06 10.45
N GLU A 31 2.33 -7.16 9.12
CA GLU A 31 3.60 -7.25 8.37
C GLU A 31 4.17 -5.88 7.95
N ALA A 32 3.35 -4.84 7.97
CA ALA A 32 3.74 -3.52 7.44
C ALA A 32 4.91 -2.90 8.20
N ASP A 33 4.95 -3.06 9.52
CA ASP A 33 6.00 -2.51 10.37
C ASP A 33 7.36 -3.13 10.05
N ASP A 34 7.41 -4.45 9.89
CA ASP A 34 8.64 -5.18 9.53
C ASP A 34 9.13 -4.78 8.14
N VAL A 35 8.22 -4.64 7.18
CA VAL A 35 8.54 -4.21 5.82
C VAL A 35 9.09 -2.78 5.80
N VAL A 36 8.48 -1.86 6.56
CA VAL A 36 8.96 -0.47 6.65
C VAL A 36 10.30 -0.41 7.37
N GLN A 37 10.48 -1.16 8.45
CA GLN A 37 11.75 -1.21 9.17
C GLN A 37 12.89 -1.72 8.26
N ASP A 38 12.68 -2.82 7.52
CA ASP A 38 13.65 -3.33 6.55
C ASP A 38 13.91 -2.30 5.43
N ALA A 39 12.86 -1.63 4.95
CA ALA A 39 13.00 -0.59 3.94
C ALA A 39 13.84 0.60 4.41
N ILE A 40 13.64 1.08 5.64
CA ILE A 40 14.44 2.17 6.23
C ILE A 40 15.90 1.76 6.40
N LEU A 41 16.15 0.54 6.86
CA LEU A 41 17.52 0.01 6.97
C LEU A 41 18.23 -0.06 5.61
N ARG A 42 17.51 -0.52 4.56
CA ARG A 42 18.04 -0.55 3.19
C ARG A 42 18.23 0.84 2.63
N ALA A 43 17.29 1.75 2.87
CA ALA A 43 17.39 3.15 2.49
C ALA A 43 18.61 3.81 3.14
N PHE A 44 18.83 3.60 4.43
CA PHE A 44 20.01 4.13 5.12
C PHE A 44 21.32 3.60 4.53
N ARG A 45 21.39 2.31 4.21
CA ARG A 45 22.59 1.70 3.59
C ARG A 45 22.84 2.25 2.18
N GLY A 46 21.77 2.47 1.40
CA GLY A 46 21.85 2.94 0.02
C GLY A 46 21.81 4.45 -0.16
N PHE A 47 21.74 5.24 0.94
CA PHE A 47 21.50 6.68 0.88
C PHE A 47 22.51 7.46 0.06
N ASP A 48 23.80 7.10 0.16
CA ASP A 48 24.87 7.76 -0.59
C ASP A 48 24.81 7.51 -2.10
N ALA A 49 24.09 6.46 -2.51
CA ALA A 49 23.83 6.16 -3.92
C ALA A 49 22.55 6.82 -4.46
N LEU A 50 21.80 7.52 -3.60
CA LEU A 50 20.61 8.26 -4.02
C LEU A 50 20.98 9.31 -5.06
N ARG A 51 20.49 9.15 -6.28
CA ARG A 51 20.67 10.09 -7.40
C ARG A 51 19.30 10.65 -7.76
N GLY A 52 19.18 11.99 -7.69
CA GLY A 52 17.92 12.68 -7.97
C GLY A 52 17.24 13.26 -6.74
N SER A 53 16.19 14.05 -6.97
CA SER A 53 15.48 14.82 -5.93
C SER A 53 14.22 14.12 -5.40
N ASP A 54 13.77 13.03 -6.03
CA ASP A 54 12.53 12.35 -5.64
C ASP A 54 12.78 11.26 -4.60
N VAL A 55 13.07 11.72 -3.38
CA VAL A 55 13.32 10.86 -2.22
C VAL A 55 12.10 10.00 -1.89
N LYS A 56 10.88 10.55 -2.06
CA LYS A 56 9.64 9.83 -1.81
C LYS A 56 9.49 8.62 -2.74
N ALA A 57 9.61 8.81 -4.06
CA ALA A 57 9.51 7.73 -5.03
C ALA A 57 10.59 6.66 -4.81
N TRP A 58 11.82 7.09 -4.50
CA TRP A 58 12.90 6.18 -4.19
C TRP A 58 12.61 5.33 -2.94
N LEU A 59 12.13 5.95 -1.85
CA LEU A 59 11.77 5.22 -0.62
C LEU A 59 10.62 4.22 -0.88
N LEU A 60 9.55 4.64 -1.58
CA LEU A 60 8.43 3.75 -1.89
C LEU A 60 8.83 2.60 -2.82
N THR A 61 9.83 2.80 -3.69
CA THR A 61 10.44 1.71 -4.46
C THR A 61 11.08 0.68 -3.53
N ILE A 62 11.81 1.13 -2.50
CA ILE A 62 12.44 0.22 -1.53
C ILE A 62 11.38 -0.53 -0.73
N VAL A 63 10.34 0.15 -0.24
CA VAL A 63 9.22 -0.46 0.49
C VAL A 63 8.57 -1.58 -0.34
N ARG A 64 8.23 -1.28 -1.61
CA ARG A 64 7.68 -2.27 -2.53
C ARG A 64 8.60 -3.49 -2.72
N ASN A 65 9.89 -3.25 -2.90
CA ASN A 65 10.85 -4.33 -3.09
C ASN A 65 11.02 -5.19 -1.83
N CYS A 66 10.96 -4.60 -0.62
CA CYS A 66 10.95 -5.33 0.65
C CYS A 66 9.70 -6.22 0.75
N HIS A 67 8.51 -5.67 0.46
CA HIS A 67 7.27 -6.43 0.42
C HIS A 67 7.34 -7.62 -0.54
N LEU A 68 7.75 -7.41 -1.80
CA LEU A 68 7.89 -8.49 -2.79
C LEU A 68 8.89 -9.58 -2.35
N THR A 69 9.96 -9.17 -1.65
CA THR A 69 10.95 -10.11 -1.12
C THR A 69 10.36 -10.95 0.01
N ALA A 70 9.65 -10.31 0.95
CA ALA A 70 8.97 -10.99 2.06
C ALA A 70 7.91 -11.97 1.55
N ALA A 71 7.07 -11.56 0.60
CA ALA A 71 6.05 -12.41 -0.01
C ALA A 71 6.65 -13.65 -0.69
N LYS A 72 7.75 -13.49 -1.44
CA LYS A 72 8.47 -14.62 -2.05
C LYS A 72 9.06 -15.58 -1.01
N GLN A 73 9.60 -15.06 0.09
CA GLN A 73 10.13 -15.89 1.17
C GLN A 73 9.04 -16.69 1.87
N GLN A 74 7.88 -16.07 2.08
CA GLN A 74 6.72 -16.72 2.70
C GLN A 74 6.16 -17.84 1.81
N GLN A 75 6.03 -17.61 0.48
CA GLN A 75 5.66 -18.64 -0.46
C GLN A 75 6.64 -19.83 -0.47
N ARG A 76 7.96 -19.56 -0.38
CA ARG A 76 8.96 -20.66 -0.29
C ARG A 76 8.85 -21.45 1.00
N ARG A 77 8.53 -20.80 2.13
CA ARG A 77 8.32 -21.50 3.41
C ARG A 77 7.05 -22.35 3.41
N ALA A 78 5.98 -21.86 2.79
CA ALA A 78 4.73 -22.62 2.63
C ALA A 78 4.88 -23.88 1.74
N PHE A 79 5.94 -23.95 0.92
CA PHE A 79 6.24 -25.14 0.08
C PHE A 79 7.03 -26.23 0.82
N VAL A 80 7.47 -25.99 2.06
CA VAL A 80 8.02 -27.04 2.95
C VAL A 80 6.86 -27.64 3.72
N PRO A 81 6.54 -28.95 3.59
CA PRO A 81 5.38 -29.52 4.26
C PRO A 81 5.59 -29.53 5.78
N LEU A 82 4.94 -28.61 6.48
CA LEU A 82 4.68 -28.66 7.92
C LEU A 82 3.17 -28.86 8.11
N PRO A 83 2.72 -29.57 9.17
CA PRO A 83 1.32 -29.92 9.36
C PRO A 83 0.42 -28.66 9.38
N GLU A 84 -0.74 -28.81 8.76
CA GLU A 84 -1.75 -27.80 8.57
C GLU A 84 -2.26 -27.25 9.92
N GLU A 85 -2.08 -25.95 10.14
CA GLU A 85 -3.03 -25.15 10.90
C GLU A 85 -3.63 -24.13 9.93
N ASN A 86 -4.89 -24.40 9.57
CA ASN A 86 -5.73 -23.52 8.79
C ASN A 86 -6.06 -22.28 9.60
N ASP A 87 -5.48 -21.13 9.22
CA ASP A 87 -6.09 -19.84 9.49
C ASP A 87 -6.00 -18.97 8.23
N ALA A 88 -7.02 -19.14 7.39
CA ALA A 88 -7.34 -18.20 6.32
C ALA A 88 -8.04 -17.00 6.92
N ALA A 89 -7.28 -16.00 7.35
CA ALA A 89 -7.81 -14.70 7.68
C ALA A 89 -7.38 -13.72 6.59
N ASP A 90 -8.22 -13.60 5.55
CA ASP A 90 -8.23 -12.45 4.63
C ASP A 90 -8.67 -11.20 5.41
N GLY A 91 -7.74 -10.59 6.13
CA GLY A 91 -7.97 -9.37 6.87
C GLY A 91 -6.98 -8.29 6.47
N HIS A 92 -7.36 -7.42 5.55
CA HIS A 92 -6.64 -6.17 5.35
C HIS A 92 -6.93 -5.25 6.54
N ALA A 93 -5.90 -4.89 7.30
CA ALA A 93 -6.04 -3.99 8.42
C ALA A 93 -6.53 -2.61 7.94
N MET A 94 -7.63 -2.17 8.51
CA MET A 94 -8.20 -0.84 8.30
C MET A 94 -7.24 0.24 8.78
N ILE A 95 -7.13 1.30 8.00
CA ILE A 95 -6.44 2.52 8.43
C ILE A 95 -7.35 3.19 9.47
N ALA A 96 -6.98 3.12 10.75
CA ALA A 96 -7.63 3.89 11.79
C ALA A 96 -7.29 5.38 11.59
N SER A 97 -8.30 6.21 11.32
CA SER A 97 -8.24 7.66 11.52
C SER A 97 -8.97 7.96 12.82
N ASP A 98 -8.44 8.86 13.65
CA ASP A 98 -9.03 9.27 14.92
C ASP A 98 -10.41 9.90 14.71
N PRO A 99 -11.41 9.57 15.52
CA PRO A 99 -12.82 9.87 15.31
C PRO A 99 -13.45 10.90 16.25
N THR A 100 -14.52 11.57 15.78
CA THR A 100 -15.56 12.23 16.59
C THR A 100 -16.92 11.54 16.42
N PRO A 101 -17.78 11.41 17.48
CA PRO A 101 -18.67 10.25 17.64
C PRO A 101 -19.99 10.16 16.84
N GLU A 102 -20.51 11.18 16.21
CA GLU A 102 -21.89 11.14 15.66
C GLU A 102 -22.08 11.22 14.15
N SER A 103 -21.14 11.81 13.42
CA SER A 103 -21.08 11.70 11.93
C SER A 103 -20.31 10.47 11.47
N GLU A 104 -19.71 9.77 12.41
CA GLU A 104 -18.70 8.72 12.23
C GLU A 104 -19.26 7.38 11.78
N THR A 105 -20.45 7.00 12.20
CA THR A 105 -20.94 5.64 11.92
C THR A 105 -21.16 5.42 10.43
N ILE A 106 -21.81 6.37 9.72
CA ILE A 106 -22.08 6.23 8.29
C ILE A 106 -20.82 6.40 7.44
N ILE A 107 -19.93 7.35 7.81
CA ILE A 107 -18.65 7.56 7.12
C ILE A 107 -17.71 6.38 7.41
N SER A 108 -17.75 5.82 8.62
CA SER A 108 -17.00 4.63 9.01
C SER A 108 -17.42 3.42 8.18
N ASP A 109 -18.72 3.20 7.99
CA ASP A 109 -19.24 2.06 7.23
C ASP A 109 -18.88 2.17 5.74
N GLN A 110 -19.04 3.36 5.14
CA GLN A 110 -18.64 3.59 3.75
C GLN A 110 -17.14 3.45 3.54
N LYS A 111 -16.32 3.90 4.50
CA LYS A 111 -14.87 3.73 4.47
C LYS A 111 -14.50 2.26 4.53
N GLN A 112 -15.12 1.49 5.43
CA GLN A 112 -14.87 0.05 5.54
C GLN A 112 -15.24 -0.71 4.25
N VAL A 113 -16.35 -0.33 3.62
CA VAL A 113 -16.73 -0.87 2.32
C VAL A 113 -15.67 -0.57 1.28
N LEU A 114 -15.24 0.70 1.17
CA LEU A 114 -14.21 1.11 0.22
C LEU A 114 -12.89 0.36 0.44
N ASP A 115 -12.44 0.24 1.69
CA ASP A 115 -11.23 -0.47 2.06
C ASP A 115 -11.29 -1.95 1.64
N ARG A 116 -12.42 -2.64 1.85
CA ARG A 116 -12.66 -4.01 1.38
C ARG A 116 -12.63 -4.11 -0.14
N LEU A 117 -13.25 -3.17 -0.83
CA LEU A 117 -13.27 -3.15 -2.29
C LEU A 117 -11.88 -2.94 -2.88
N VAL A 118 -11.10 -2.02 -2.31
CA VAL A 118 -9.71 -1.80 -2.71
C VAL A 118 -8.85 -3.04 -2.42
N ALA A 119 -9.02 -3.64 -1.25
CA ALA A 119 -8.33 -4.87 -0.87
C ALA A 119 -8.60 -6.04 -1.82
N SER A 120 -9.81 -6.11 -2.39
CA SER A 120 -10.20 -7.13 -3.37
C SER A 120 -9.60 -6.95 -4.77
N LEU A 121 -8.89 -5.84 -5.03
CA LEU A 121 -8.19 -5.64 -6.30
C LEU A 121 -6.92 -6.49 -6.37
N PRO A 122 -6.53 -6.96 -7.56
CA PRO A 122 -5.21 -7.54 -7.77
C PRO A 122 -4.12 -6.59 -7.27
N GLU A 123 -3.05 -7.13 -6.65
CA GLU A 123 -1.98 -6.35 -6.03
C GLU A 123 -1.41 -5.27 -6.95
N GLU A 124 -1.16 -5.60 -8.23
CA GLU A 124 -0.63 -4.64 -9.21
C GLU A 124 -1.58 -3.47 -9.49
N HIS A 125 -2.88 -3.72 -9.48
CA HIS A 125 -3.92 -2.69 -9.66
C HIS A 125 -4.05 -1.82 -8.42
N ARG A 126 -4.07 -2.45 -7.23
CA ARG A 126 -4.10 -1.75 -5.94
C ARG A 126 -2.88 -0.87 -5.77
N THR A 127 -1.68 -1.39 -6.07
CA THR A 127 -0.42 -0.65 -5.98
C THR A 127 -0.46 0.66 -6.76
N VAL A 128 -0.79 0.63 -8.05
CA VAL A 128 -0.81 1.86 -8.87
C VAL A 128 -1.91 2.83 -8.41
N LEU A 129 -3.04 2.30 -7.95
CA LEU A 129 -4.14 3.11 -7.43
C LEU A 129 -3.72 3.85 -6.15
N MET A 130 -3.09 3.17 -5.19
CA MET A 130 -2.63 3.79 -3.94
C MET A 130 -1.55 4.85 -4.20
N LEU A 131 -0.60 4.57 -5.08
CA LEU A 131 0.42 5.54 -5.46
C LEU A 131 -0.18 6.79 -6.11
N ARG A 132 -1.25 6.63 -6.89
CA ARG A 132 -1.92 7.76 -7.57
C ARG A 132 -2.83 8.55 -6.65
N GLU A 133 -3.76 7.87 -5.95
CA GLU A 133 -4.87 8.53 -5.24
C GLU A 133 -4.49 8.94 -3.80
N ILE A 134 -3.59 8.20 -3.16
CA ILE A 134 -3.20 8.46 -1.77
C ILE A 134 -1.85 9.17 -1.70
N GLU A 135 -0.88 8.74 -2.50
CA GLU A 135 0.45 9.34 -2.49
C GLU A 135 0.62 10.44 -3.56
N GLU A 136 -0.41 10.73 -4.35
CA GLU A 136 -0.52 11.82 -5.34
C GLU A 136 0.62 11.83 -6.38
N MET A 137 1.20 10.66 -6.65
CA MET A 137 2.30 10.52 -7.58
C MET A 137 1.86 10.70 -9.04
N ASP A 138 2.72 11.27 -9.86
CA ASP A 138 2.51 11.29 -11.30
C ASP A 138 2.79 9.93 -11.95
N TYR A 139 2.42 9.77 -13.23
CA TYR A 139 2.56 8.49 -13.92
C TYR A 139 4.02 8.07 -14.13
N ALA A 140 4.94 9.03 -14.26
CA ALA A 140 6.37 8.73 -14.41
C ALA A 140 6.95 8.22 -13.09
N GLN A 141 6.58 8.85 -11.97
CA GLN A 141 6.95 8.41 -10.63
C GLN A 141 6.40 7.00 -10.34
N ILE A 142 5.11 6.75 -10.64
CA ILE A 142 4.49 5.42 -10.45
C ILE A 142 5.20 4.38 -11.34
N ALA A 143 5.53 4.71 -12.58
CA ALA A 143 6.28 3.83 -13.47
C ALA A 143 7.65 3.47 -12.89
N ALA A 144 8.36 4.46 -12.32
CA ALA A 144 9.63 4.24 -11.64
C ALA A 144 9.49 3.35 -10.40
N VAL A 145 8.52 3.62 -9.51
CA VAL A 145 8.26 2.82 -8.29
C VAL A 145 7.87 1.39 -8.62
N THR A 146 7.03 1.19 -9.64
CA THR A 146 6.51 -0.13 -10.00
C THR A 146 7.38 -0.89 -11.00
N ASN A 147 8.36 -0.20 -11.59
CA ASN A 147 9.24 -0.73 -12.63
C ASN A 147 8.46 -1.29 -13.84
N VAL A 148 7.46 -0.53 -14.31
CA VAL A 148 6.68 -0.86 -15.52
C VAL A 148 6.57 0.35 -16.45
N PRO A 149 6.31 0.17 -17.74
CA PRO A 149 6.09 1.29 -18.66
C PRO A 149 4.90 2.17 -18.25
N ILE A 150 4.97 3.47 -18.55
CA ILE A 150 3.89 4.45 -18.25
C ILE A 150 2.55 4.00 -18.85
N GLY A 151 2.54 3.44 -20.06
CA GLY A 151 1.32 2.89 -20.68
C GLY A 151 0.69 1.76 -19.87
N THR A 152 1.51 0.95 -19.18
CA THR A 152 1.04 -0.08 -18.25
C THR A 152 0.44 0.54 -16.99
N VAL A 153 1.04 1.60 -16.45
CA VAL A 153 0.47 2.36 -15.32
C VAL A 153 -0.91 2.90 -15.68
N MET A 154 -1.04 3.57 -16.83
CA MET A 154 -2.31 4.12 -17.29
C MET A 154 -3.39 3.05 -17.45
N SER A 155 -3.07 1.92 -18.07
CA SER A 155 -4.02 0.82 -18.27
C SER A 155 -4.44 0.16 -16.96
N ARG A 156 -3.50 -0.04 -16.01
CA ARG A 156 -3.79 -0.56 -14.68
C ARG A 156 -4.69 0.39 -13.89
N LEU A 157 -4.42 1.70 -13.91
CA LEU A 157 -5.27 2.71 -13.25
C LEU A 157 -6.68 2.72 -13.83
N ALA A 158 -6.82 2.70 -15.16
CA ALA A 158 -8.14 2.66 -15.80
C ALA A 158 -8.94 1.42 -15.38
N ARG A 159 -8.30 0.24 -15.37
CA ARG A 159 -8.94 -1.01 -14.93
C ARG A 159 -9.28 -1.01 -13.44
N SER A 160 -8.38 -0.48 -12.58
CA SER A 160 -8.62 -0.37 -11.14
C SER A 160 -9.84 0.49 -10.84
N ARG A 161 -9.94 1.66 -11.47
CA ARG A 161 -11.07 2.57 -11.29
C ARG A 161 -12.38 1.95 -11.80
N ALA A 162 -12.35 1.29 -12.96
CA ALA A 162 -13.51 0.61 -13.52
C ALA A 162 -13.98 -0.54 -12.61
N ALA A 163 -13.06 -1.36 -12.10
CA ALA A 163 -13.36 -2.45 -11.19
C ALA A 163 -13.95 -1.95 -9.86
N LEU A 164 -13.37 -0.89 -9.26
CA LEU A 164 -13.90 -0.29 -8.04
C LEU A 164 -15.31 0.27 -8.26
N LYS A 165 -15.52 1.01 -9.36
CA LYS A 165 -16.85 1.56 -9.69
C LYS A 165 -17.89 0.45 -9.81
N ALA A 166 -17.56 -0.62 -10.53
CA ALA A 166 -18.50 -1.75 -10.71
C ALA A 166 -18.85 -2.41 -9.38
N LYS A 167 -17.85 -2.69 -8.54
CA LYS A 167 -18.07 -3.29 -7.22
C LYS A 167 -18.83 -2.38 -6.27
N TRP A 168 -18.53 -1.07 -6.28
CA TRP A 168 -19.23 -0.08 -5.47
C TRP A 168 -20.73 -0.02 -5.82
N LEU A 169 -21.05 0.00 -7.11
CA LEU A 169 -22.44 0.00 -7.56
C LEU A 169 -23.18 -1.27 -7.11
N GLN A 170 -22.53 -2.43 -7.19
CA GLN A 170 -23.12 -3.69 -6.70
C GLN A 170 -23.36 -3.68 -5.19
N GLU A 171 -22.46 -3.11 -4.39
CA GLU A 171 -22.61 -2.99 -2.95
C GLU A 171 -23.75 -2.05 -2.57
N VAL A 172 -23.83 -0.89 -3.23
CA VAL A 172 -24.89 0.12 -2.99
C VAL A 172 -26.26 -0.32 -3.49
N GLU A 173 -26.33 -1.04 -4.61
CA GLU A 173 -27.59 -1.57 -5.18
C GLU A 173 -28.05 -2.85 -4.46
N GLY A 174 -27.11 -3.57 -3.81
CA GLY A 174 -27.39 -4.80 -3.05
C GLY A 174 -27.92 -4.55 -1.64
N GLU A 175 -27.80 -3.34 -1.08
CA GLU A 175 -28.42 -3.01 0.20
C GLU A 175 -29.90 -2.67 -0.03
N PRO A 176 -30.84 -3.48 0.53
CA PRO A 176 -32.24 -3.08 0.52
C PRO A 176 -32.37 -1.80 1.35
N ARG A 177 -32.70 -0.67 0.68
CA ARG A 177 -33.11 0.55 1.38
C ARG A 177 -34.25 0.16 2.33
N ALA A 178 -33.93 0.04 3.61
CA ALA A 178 -34.94 0.03 4.65
C ALA A 178 -35.61 1.41 4.65
N VAL A 179 -36.68 1.53 3.85
CA VAL A 179 -37.61 2.66 3.90
C VAL A 179 -38.34 2.53 5.23
N ARG A 180 -38.07 3.45 6.16
CA ARG A 180 -38.96 3.81 7.25
C ARG A 180 -39.38 5.25 7.08
#